data_c6c28b3a13684a9b4593ff58bd3777ed
#
_entry.id   c6c28b3a13684a9b4593ff58bd3777ed
#
_cell.length_a   1.000
_cell.length_b   1.000
_cell.length_c   1.000
_cell.angle_alpha   90.00
_cell.angle_beta   90.00
_cell.angle_gamma   90.00
#
_symmetry.space_group_name_H-M   'P 1'
#
loop_
_entity.id
_entity.type
_entity.pdbx_description
1 polymer ?
#
loop_
_entity_poly.entity_id
_entity_poly.type
_entity_poly.pdbx_seq_one_letter_code
_entity_poly.pdbx_strand_id
1 'polypeptide(L)'
;MLRGRPPRVVLVDGRSGSGKTTIAGALVPLLAGALGAPAELLRVEDLYPGWDGLAAGAAAVPAALRTGRYRRYDWIAGGFAEECGIERGRPLVIEGCGALSAENLAAARAWAAGSGTGIGAVLPVWIELPAEERRRRALARDGEAFRPYWDRWASQEDALAACTHPIALAREILHGG
;
A
#
# COMPACT_ATOMS: atom_id res chain seq x y z
N MET A 1 -8.44 17.99 -10.51
CA MET A 1 -8.43 18.88 -9.32
C MET A 1 -9.43 18.35 -8.32
N LEU A 2 -9.00 17.81 -7.19
CA LEU A 2 -9.87 17.40 -6.09
C LEU A 2 -10.56 18.67 -5.56
N ARG A 3 -11.80 18.89 -5.94
CA ARG A 3 -12.64 19.93 -5.34
C ARG A 3 -13.06 19.45 -3.97
N GLY A 4 -12.21 19.64 -2.95
CA GLY A 4 -12.50 19.22 -1.61
C GLY A 4 -11.28 19.30 -0.69
N ARG A 5 -11.51 19.01 0.58
CA ARG A 5 -10.45 18.89 1.59
C ARG A 5 -9.51 17.74 1.20
N PRO A 6 -8.17 17.90 1.28
CA PRO A 6 -7.23 16.83 0.94
C PRO A 6 -7.47 15.60 1.83
N PRO A 7 -7.29 14.38 1.29
CA PRO A 7 -7.42 13.16 2.08
C PRO A 7 -6.34 13.12 3.17
N ARG A 8 -6.65 12.50 4.30
CA ARG A 8 -5.67 12.25 5.36
C ARG A 8 -4.95 10.92 5.19
N VAL A 9 -5.59 9.97 4.55
CA VAL A 9 -5.00 8.67 4.23
C VAL A 9 -5.24 8.37 2.76
N VAL A 10 -4.19 7.93 2.08
CA VAL A 10 -4.26 7.42 0.70
C VAL A 10 -3.80 5.97 0.72
N LEU A 11 -4.62 5.06 0.18
CA LEU A 11 -4.22 3.69 -0.07
C LEU A 11 -3.93 3.55 -1.57
N VAL A 12 -2.76 3.06 -1.91
CA VAL A 12 -2.32 2.85 -3.29
C VAL A 12 -2.09 1.37 -3.50
N ASP A 13 -2.98 0.73 -4.23
CA ASP A 13 -2.89 -0.69 -4.58
C ASP A 13 -2.77 -0.87 -6.10
N GLY A 14 -2.45 -2.06 -6.49
CA GLY A 14 -2.24 -2.49 -7.86
C GLY A 14 -1.25 -3.64 -7.87
N ARG A 15 -1.18 -4.36 -8.95
CA ARG A 15 -0.29 -5.53 -9.06
C ARG A 15 1.19 -5.14 -9.14
N SER A 16 2.07 -6.08 -8.90
CA SER A 16 3.53 -5.89 -9.03
C SER A 16 3.89 -5.30 -10.40
N GLY A 17 4.79 -4.33 -10.39
CA GLY A 17 5.20 -3.61 -11.59
C GLY A 17 4.27 -2.49 -12.05
N SER A 18 3.14 -2.23 -11.36
CA SER A 18 2.18 -1.18 -11.77
C SER A 18 2.65 0.26 -11.47
N GLY A 19 3.70 0.46 -10.68
CA GLY A 19 4.23 1.81 -10.37
C GLY A 19 3.75 2.41 -9.05
N LYS A 20 3.14 1.61 -8.16
CA LYS A 20 2.65 2.05 -6.83
C LYS A 20 3.67 2.87 -6.04
N THR A 21 4.87 2.34 -5.90
CA THR A 21 5.94 2.96 -5.11
C THR A 21 6.34 4.34 -5.65
N THR A 22 6.36 4.50 -6.97
CA THR A 22 6.63 5.80 -7.61
C THR A 22 5.54 6.82 -7.28
N ILE A 23 4.27 6.40 -7.39
CA ILE A 23 3.12 7.26 -7.07
C ILE A 23 3.08 7.57 -5.58
N ALA A 24 3.28 6.58 -4.72
CA ALA A 24 3.32 6.78 -3.26
C ALA A 24 4.44 7.75 -2.86
N GLY A 25 5.63 7.61 -3.45
CA GLY A 25 6.75 8.53 -3.23
C GLY A 25 6.43 9.97 -3.60
N ALA A 26 5.66 10.20 -4.66
CA ALA A 26 5.18 11.53 -5.05
C ALA A 26 4.03 12.04 -4.13
N LEU A 27 3.17 11.15 -3.65
CA LEU A 27 2.04 11.51 -2.79
C LEU A 27 2.46 11.97 -1.40
N VAL A 28 3.51 11.38 -0.81
CA VAL A 28 3.97 11.74 0.54
C VAL A 28 4.26 13.24 0.68
N PRO A 29 5.14 13.86 -0.12
CA PRO A 29 5.40 15.30 -0.01
C PRO A 29 4.17 16.14 -0.38
N LEU A 30 3.34 15.71 -1.32
CA LEU A 30 2.11 16.42 -1.68
C LEU A 30 1.11 16.45 -0.53
N LEU A 31 0.92 15.32 0.16
CA LEU A 31 0.06 15.24 1.34
C LEU A 31 0.61 16.10 2.48
N ALA A 32 1.92 16.03 2.73
CA ALA A 32 2.57 16.82 3.75
C ALA A 32 2.36 18.33 3.53
N GLY A 33 2.58 18.79 2.30
CA GLY A 33 2.37 20.20 1.92
C GLY A 33 0.90 20.62 2.02
N ALA A 34 -0.03 19.79 1.56
CA ALA A 34 -1.47 20.09 1.56
C ALA A 34 -2.08 20.14 2.97
N LEU A 35 -1.52 19.38 3.92
CA LEU A 35 -2.03 19.28 5.29
C LEU A 35 -1.16 20.01 6.33
N GLY A 36 -0.03 20.57 5.92
CA GLY A 36 0.89 21.31 6.79
C GLY A 36 1.54 20.44 7.89
N ALA A 37 1.68 19.15 7.65
CA ALA A 37 2.24 18.19 8.59
C ALA A 37 3.02 17.10 7.86
N PRO A 38 4.12 16.57 8.43
CA PRO A 38 4.84 15.44 7.85
C PRO A 38 3.90 14.27 7.59
N ALA A 39 4.03 13.64 6.42
CA ALA A 39 3.25 12.47 6.06
C ALA A 39 4.06 11.19 6.24
N GLU A 40 3.40 10.14 6.74
CA GLU A 40 3.97 8.82 6.94
C GLU A 40 3.77 7.94 5.69
N LEU A 41 4.62 6.94 5.54
CA LEU A 41 4.52 5.93 4.49
C LEU A 41 4.58 4.53 5.12
N LEU A 42 3.51 3.75 4.95
CA LEU A 42 3.50 2.32 5.25
C LEU A 42 3.59 1.54 3.94
N ARG A 43 4.66 0.79 3.76
CA ARG A 43 4.78 -0.17 2.67
C ARG A 43 4.26 -1.52 3.12
N VAL A 44 3.27 -2.06 2.43
CA VAL A 44 2.74 -3.40 2.75
C VAL A 44 3.82 -4.47 2.52
N GLU A 45 4.78 -4.21 1.64
CA GLU A 45 5.96 -5.04 1.40
C GLU A 45 6.79 -5.29 2.67
N ASP A 46 6.85 -4.33 3.57
CA ASP A 46 7.53 -4.47 4.87
C ASP A 46 6.85 -5.50 5.78
N LEU A 47 5.60 -5.84 5.50
CA LEU A 47 4.78 -6.75 6.31
C LEU A 47 4.71 -8.18 5.73
N TYR A 48 5.20 -8.43 4.51
CA TYR A 48 5.12 -9.78 3.95
C TYR A 48 6.12 -10.73 4.60
N PRO A 49 5.70 -11.87 5.18
CA PRO A 49 6.62 -12.91 5.65
C PRO A 49 7.18 -13.73 4.46
N GLY A 50 8.02 -13.10 3.64
CA GLY A 50 8.63 -13.72 2.47
C GLY A 50 7.72 -13.84 1.24
N TRP A 51 8.17 -14.65 0.28
CA TRP A 51 7.54 -14.78 -1.04
C TRP A 51 6.15 -15.43 -1.05
N ASP A 52 5.72 -16.05 0.05
CA ASP A 52 4.37 -16.63 0.22
C ASP A 52 3.47 -15.76 1.08
N GLY A 53 3.95 -14.60 1.45
CA GLY A 53 3.39 -13.80 2.52
C GLY A 53 2.39 -12.72 2.10
N LEU A 54 1.97 -12.65 0.82
CA LEU A 54 1.14 -11.55 0.32
C LEU A 54 -0.15 -11.35 1.14
N ALA A 55 -0.93 -12.41 1.33
CA ALA A 55 -2.18 -12.33 2.08
C ALA A 55 -1.95 -12.02 3.57
N ALA A 56 -0.90 -12.60 4.17
CA ALA A 56 -0.55 -12.36 5.57
C ALA A 56 -0.12 -10.90 5.79
N GLY A 57 0.72 -10.34 4.92
CA GLY A 57 1.14 -8.95 5.01
C GLY A 57 -0.01 -7.98 4.78
N ALA A 58 -0.88 -8.24 3.79
CA ALA A 58 -2.09 -7.45 3.57
C ALA A 58 -3.00 -7.45 4.82
N ALA A 59 -3.19 -8.60 5.46
CA ALA A 59 -3.97 -8.75 6.69
C ALA A 59 -3.30 -8.13 7.93
N ALA A 60 -2.00 -7.84 7.89
CA ALA A 60 -1.27 -7.21 9.01
C ALA A 60 -1.49 -5.68 9.08
N VAL A 61 -1.92 -5.04 8.00
CA VAL A 61 -2.12 -3.57 7.94
C VAL A 61 -3.02 -3.03 9.05
N PRO A 62 -4.20 -3.63 9.36
CA PRO A 62 -5.06 -3.12 10.43
C PRO A 62 -4.39 -3.17 11.82
N ALA A 63 -3.57 -4.18 12.09
CA ALA A 63 -2.83 -4.28 13.34
C ALA A 63 -1.74 -3.21 13.43
N ALA A 64 -0.98 -2.98 12.36
CA ALA A 64 0.03 -1.92 12.28
C ALA A 64 -0.59 -0.54 12.53
N LEU A 65 -1.73 -0.24 11.92
CA LEU A 65 -2.43 1.03 12.13
C LEU A 65 -2.99 1.15 13.56
N ARG A 66 -3.56 0.07 14.12
CA ARG A 66 -4.11 0.09 15.48
C ARG A 66 -3.05 0.31 16.54
N THR A 67 -1.87 -0.31 16.39
CA THR A 67 -0.76 -0.19 17.35
C THR A 67 0.12 1.02 17.11
N GLY A 68 0.19 1.51 15.86
CA GLY A 68 1.17 2.50 15.41
C GLY A 68 2.58 1.90 15.28
N ARG A 69 2.69 0.58 15.21
CA ARG A 69 3.96 -0.15 15.15
C ARG A 69 3.84 -1.40 14.30
N TYR A 70 4.94 -1.78 13.67
CA TYR A 70 5.07 -3.03 12.93
C TYR A 70 6.53 -3.48 12.91
N ARG A 71 6.78 -4.75 12.63
CA ARG A 71 8.13 -5.26 12.34
C ARG A 71 8.32 -5.33 10.84
N ARG A 72 9.43 -4.77 10.35
CA ARG A 72 9.79 -4.82 8.94
C ARG A 72 10.39 -6.18 8.61
N TYR A 73 9.97 -6.76 7.49
CA TYR A 73 10.58 -7.96 6.96
C TYR A 73 11.89 -7.63 6.24
N ASP A 74 12.96 -8.29 6.62
CA ASP A 74 14.25 -8.22 5.95
C ASP A 74 14.32 -9.31 4.88
N TRP A 75 14.25 -8.92 3.63
CA TRP A 75 14.28 -9.83 2.48
C TRP A 75 15.63 -10.50 2.28
N ILE A 76 16.72 -9.95 2.80
CA ILE A 76 18.08 -10.52 2.74
C ILE A 76 18.25 -11.56 3.84
N ALA A 77 17.86 -11.21 5.07
CA ALA A 77 17.95 -12.13 6.21
C ALA A 77 16.83 -13.18 6.22
N GLY A 78 15.74 -12.97 5.48
CA GLY A 78 14.60 -13.88 5.40
C GLY A 78 13.75 -13.94 6.67
N GLY A 79 13.61 -12.83 7.38
CA GLY A 79 12.86 -12.77 8.63
C GLY A 79 12.46 -11.36 9.04
N PHE A 80 11.58 -11.25 10.06
CA PHE A 80 11.23 -9.97 10.62
C PHE A 80 12.36 -9.39 11.46
N ALA A 81 12.76 -8.17 11.14
CA ALA A 81 13.87 -7.45 11.78
C ALA A 81 13.38 -6.38 12.77
N GLU A 82 13.75 -5.12 12.53
CA GLU A 82 13.47 -4.01 13.44
C GLU A 82 12.00 -3.68 13.58
N GLU A 83 11.63 -3.13 14.72
CA GLU A 83 10.33 -2.52 14.92
C GLU A 83 10.33 -1.09 14.35
N CYS A 84 9.34 -0.81 13.51
CA CYS A 84 9.10 0.49 12.91
C CYS A 84 7.86 1.14 13.52
N GLY A 85 7.88 2.48 13.68
CA GLY A 85 6.76 3.26 14.16
C GLY A 85 6.03 3.99 13.05
N ILE A 86 4.73 4.22 13.24
CA ILE A 86 3.92 5.12 12.44
C ILE A 86 3.31 6.14 13.40
N GLU A 87 3.64 7.41 13.24
CA GLU A 87 3.18 8.45 14.18
C GLU A 87 1.71 8.77 13.98
N ARG A 88 0.92 8.56 15.04
CA ARG A 88 -0.53 8.80 15.02
C ARG A 88 -0.84 10.28 14.78
N GLY A 89 -1.94 10.50 14.06
CA GLY A 89 -2.39 11.86 13.74
C GLY A 89 -1.71 12.47 12.52
N ARG A 90 -0.65 11.87 12.00
CA ARG A 90 -0.04 12.30 10.74
C ARG A 90 -0.84 11.83 9.53
N PRO A 91 -0.78 12.57 8.40
CA PRO A 91 -1.20 12.06 7.11
C PRO A 91 -0.45 10.77 6.76
N LEU A 92 -1.11 9.85 6.06
CA LEU A 92 -0.53 8.54 5.81
C LEU A 92 -0.76 8.09 4.37
N VAL A 93 0.27 7.58 3.74
CA VAL A 93 0.18 6.79 2.51
C VAL A 93 0.44 5.33 2.85
N ILE A 94 -0.45 4.44 2.41
CA ILE A 94 -0.29 2.99 2.51
C ILE A 94 -0.15 2.48 1.09
N GLU A 95 0.96 1.83 0.75
CA GLU A 95 1.18 1.35 -0.61
C GLU A 95 1.63 -0.11 -0.63
N GLY A 96 1.18 -0.84 -1.63
CA GLY A 96 1.62 -2.21 -1.87
C GLY A 96 0.52 -3.08 -2.45
N CYS A 97 0.90 -4.28 -2.92
CA CYS A 97 -0.08 -5.28 -3.32
C CYS A 97 -0.90 -5.69 -2.09
N GLY A 98 -2.23 -5.65 -2.21
CA GLY A 98 -3.13 -5.94 -1.08
C GLY A 98 -3.33 -4.78 -0.10
N ALA A 99 -2.95 -3.55 -0.45
CA ALA A 99 -3.28 -2.38 0.36
C ALA A 99 -4.80 -2.13 0.43
N LEU A 100 -5.57 -2.51 -0.62
CA LEU A 100 -7.02 -2.33 -0.68
C LEU A 100 -7.75 -3.62 -0.31
N SER A 101 -8.29 -3.63 0.90
CA SER A 101 -9.32 -4.55 1.35
C SER A 101 -10.36 -3.79 2.18
N ALA A 102 -11.50 -4.39 2.45
CA ALA A 102 -12.53 -3.79 3.32
C ALA A 102 -11.98 -3.49 4.72
N GLU A 103 -11.18 -4.40 5.27
CA GLU A 103 -10.55 -4.29 6.59
C GLU A 103 -9.51 -3.17 6.62
N ASN A 104 -8.67 -3.08 5.58
CA ASN A 104 -7.64 -2.04 5.47
C ASN A 104 -8.28 -0.65 5.32
N LEU A 105 -9.36 -0.56 4.54
CA LEU A 105 -10.14 0.68 4.43
C LEU A 105 -10.78 1.08 5.76
N ALA A 106 -11.33 0.12 6.51
CA ALA A 106 -11.90 0.40 7.83
C ALA A 106 -10.82 0.89 8.80
N ALA A 107 -9.65 0.26 8.82
CA ALA A 107 -8.52 0.69 9.64
C ALA A 107 -7.99 2.07 9.24
N ALA A 108 -7.90 2.36 7.93
CA ALA A 108 -7.52 3.67 7.42
C ALA A 108 -8.51 4.77 7.81
N ARG A 109 -9.81 4.49 7.79
CA ARG A 109 -10.85 5.42 8.26
C ARG A 109 -10.74 5.68 9.76
N ALA A 110 -10.49 4.66 10.56
CA ALA A 110 -10.26 4.81 12.00
C ALA A 110 -9.00 5.65 12.28
N TRP A 111 -7.92 5.42 11.53
CA TRP A 111 -6.70 6.24 11.60
C TRP A 111 -7.00 7.72 11.28
N ALA A 112 -7.70 7.97 10.18
CA ALA A 112 -8.04 9.33 9.76
C ALA A 112 -8.94 10.05 10.77
N ALA A 113 -9.88 9.36 11.41
CA ALA A 113 -10.78 9.91 12.43
C ALA A 113 -10.03 10.27 13.73
N GLY A 114 -9.03 9.50 14.12
CA GLY A 114 -8.24 9.70 15.34
C GLY A 114 -7.36 10.97 15.33
N SER A 115 -7.29 11.69 14.21
CA SER A 115 -6.52 12.93 14.07
C SER A 115 -7.19 14.20 14.63
N GLY A 116 -8.35 14.10 15.26
CA GLY A 116 -9.04 15.22 15.93
C GLY A 116 -9.66 16.28 15.02
N THR A 117 -9.57 16.14 13.71
CA THR A 117 -10.01 17.15 12.73
C THR A 117 -11.32 16.83 11.99
N GLY A 118 -12.14 15.95 12.55
CA GLY A 118 -13.39 15.47 11.92
C GLY A 118 -13.15 14.29 10.97
N ILE A 119 -14.20 13.87 10.26
CA ILE A 119 -14.14 12.73 9.34
C ILE A 119 -13.04 12.97 8.31
N GLY A 120 -11.88 12.37 8.52
CA GLY A 120 -10.77 12.42 7.59
C GLY A 120 -11.11 11.65 6.32
N ALA A 121 -10.99 12.29 5.16
CA ALA A 121 -11.19 11.61 3.90
C ALA A 121 -10.10 10.55 3.69
N VAL A 122 -10.50 9.35 3.31
CA VAL A 122 -9.64 8.28 2.84
C VAL A 122 -9.81 8.18 1.33
N LEU A 123 -8.69 8.12 0.61
CA LEU A 123 -8.66 7.99 -0.84
C LEU A 123 -8.07 6.63 -1.22
N PRO A 124 -8.90 5.65 -1.59
CA PRO A 124 -8.43 4.39 -2.16
C PRO A 124 -8.17 4.57 -3.67
N VAL A 125 -6.97 4.16 -4.10
CA VAL A 125 -6.48 4.27 -5.46
C VAL A 125 -6.03 2.89 -5.95
N TRP A 126 -6.49 2.49 -7.12
CA TRP A 126 -5.98 1.33 -7.85
C TRP A 126 -5.16 1.78 -9.04
N ILE A 127 -4.00 1.13 -9.26
CA ILE A 127 -3.18 1.37 -10.44
C ILE A 127 -3.28 0.17 -11.36
N GLU A 128 -3.84 0.41 -12.54
CA GLU A 128 -3.99 -0.60 -13.58
C GLU A 128 -2.89 -0.44 -14.64
N LEU A 129 -2.28 -1.57 -15.00
CA LEU A 129 -1.30 -1.64 -16.08
C LEU A 129 -1.33 -3.05 -16.71
N PRO A 130 -1.19 -3.17 -18.05
CA PRO A 130 -1.17 -4.47 -18.72
C PRO A 130 -0.14 -5.43 -18.12
N ALA A 131 -0.48 -6.72 -18.03
CA ALA A 131 0.34 -7.74 -17.36
C ALA A 131 1.76 -7.85 -17.92
N GLU A 132 1.90 -7.77 -19.24
CA GLU A 132 3.20 -7.84 -19.93
C GLU A 132 4.09 -6.66 -19.53
N GLU A 133 3.54 -5.44 -19.53
CA GLU A 133 4.27 -4.24 -19.15
C GLU A 133 4.66 -4.27 -17.66
N ARG A 134 3.77 -4.73 -16.79
CA ARG A 134 4.09 -4.91 -15.35
C ARG A 134 5.25 -5.89 -15.16
N ARG A 135 5.21 -7.03 -15.86
CA ARG A 135 6.28 -8.02 -15.81
C ARG A 135 7.62 -7.43 -16.27
N ARG A 136 7.60 -6.73 -17.39
CA ARG A 136 8.79 -6.05 -17.93
C ARG A 136 9.39 -5.08 -16.93
N ARG A 137 8.55 -4.21 -16.31
CA ARG A 137 8.99 -3.22 -15.33
C ARG A 137 9.52 -3.87 -14.04
N ALA A 138 8.81 -4.85 -13.51
CA ALA A 138 9.22 -5.55 -12.28
C ALA A 138 10.56 -6.27 -12.46
N LEU A 139 10.73 -7.01 -13.56
CA LEU A 139 11.98 -7.71 -13.84
C LEU A 139 13.13 -6.77 -14.21
N ALA A 140 12.85 -5.61 -14.79
CA ALA A 140 13.88 -4.60 -15.04
C ALA A 140 14.38 -3.95 -13.73
N ARG A 141 13.51 -3.81 -12.73
CA ARG A 141 13.85 -3.26 -11.41
C ARG A 141 14.57 -4.25 -10.51
N ASP A 142 14.02 -5.47 -10.37
CA ASP A 142 14.41 -6.44 -9.34
C ASP A 142 15.22 -7.61 -9.92
N GLY A 143 15.27 -7.75 -11.24
CA GLY A 143 16.13 -8.69 -11.95
C GLY A 143 15.95 -10.16 -11.53
N GLU A 144 17.08 -10.82 -11.31
CA GLU A 144 17.14 -12.23 -10.98
C GLU A 144 16.57 -12.55 -9.58
N ALA A 145 16.48 -11.58 -8.68
CA ALA A 145 15.91 -11.79 -7.36
C ALA A 145 14.40 -12.06 -7.41
N PHE A 146 13.68 -11.42 -8.37
CA PHE A 146 12.23 -11.60 -8.50
C PHE A 146 11.82 -12.61 -9.57
N ARG A 147 12.64 -12.82 -10.59
CA ARG A 147 12.32 -13.72 -11.73
C ARG A 147 11.81 -15.10 -11.33
N PRO A 148 12.46 -15.83 -10.38
CA PRO A 148 11.99 -17.15 -9.96
C PRO A 148 10.64 -17.14 -9.25
N TYR A 149 10.23 -16.02 -8.71
CA TYR A 149 9.02 -15.88 -7.89
C TYR A 149 7.86 -15.19 -8.61
N TRP A 150 8.07 -14.67 -9.83
CA TRP A 150 7.08 -13.90 -10.56
C TRP A 150 5.72 -14.61 -10.69
N ASP A 151 5.70 -15.83 -11.22
CA ASP A 151 4.45 -16.57 -11.46
C ASP A 151 3.76 -16.98 -10.15
N ARG A 152 4.56 -17.36 -9.15
CA ARG A 152 4.07 -17.66 -7.79
C ARG A 152 3.46 -16.45 -7.13
N TRP A 153 4.09 -15.29 -7.26
CA TRP A 153 3.58 -14.04 -6.73
C TRP A 153 2.32 -13.59 -7.47
N ALA A 154 2.30 -13.66 -8.79
CA ALA A 154 1.14 -13.33 -9.60
C ALA A 154 -0.10 -14.18 -9.23
N SER A 155 0.11 -15.49 -8.95
CA SER A 155 -0.98 -16.38 -8.48
C SER A 155 -1.53 -15.93 -7.11
N GLN A 156 -0.70 -15.46 -6.20
CA GLN A 156 -1.15 -14.92 -4.92
C GLN A 156 -1.92 -13.59 -5.10
N GLU A 157 -1.46 -12.73 -6.02
CA GLU A 157 -2.17 -11.49 -6.38
C GLU A 157 -3.57 -11.80 -6.93
N ASP A 158 -3.69 -12.82 -7.81
CA ASP A 158 -4.98 -13.26 -8.35
C ASP A 158 -5.91 -13.77 -7.25
N ALA A 159 -5.41 -14.64 -6.37
CA ALA A 159 -6.18 -15.19 -5.27
C ALA A 159 -6.65 -14.10 -4.28
N LEU A 160 -5.75 -13.17 -3.93
CA LEU A 160 -6.08 -12.06 -3.03
C LEU A 160 -7.11 -11.13 -3.67
N ALA A 161 -6.94 -10.75 -4.94
CA ALA A 161 -7.88 -9.89 -5.66
C ALA A 161 -9.26 -10.52 -5.80
N ALA A 162 -9.35 -11.83 -6.00
CA ALA A 162 -10.62 -12.55 -6.03
C ALA A 162 -11.37 -12.52 -4.69
N CYS A 163 -10.65 -12.44 -3.56
CA CYS A 163 -11.25 -12.35 -2.22
C CYS A 163 -11.56 -10.92 -1.79
N THR A 164 -10.69 -9.96 -2.13
CA THR A 164 -10.78 -8.59 -1.60
C THR A 164 -11.47 -7.61 -2.54
N HIS A 165 -11.59 -7.95 -3.83
CA HIS A 165 -12.19 -7.11 -4.88
C HIS A 165 -11.67 -5.67 -4.88
N PRO A 166 -10.33 -5.43 -4.93
CA PRO A 166 -9.73 -4.13 -4.68
C PRO A 166 -10.18 -3.05 -5.68
N ILE A 167 -10.43 -3.43 -6.95
CA ILE A 167 -10.91 -2.49 -7.98
C ILE A 167 -12.29 -1.93 -7.61
N ALA A 168 -13.19 -2.75 -7.06
CA ALA A 168 -14.51 -2.31 -6.63
C ALA A 168 -14.45 -1.38 -5.39
N LEU A 169 -13.38 -1.45 -4.61
CA LEU A 169 -13.15 -0.59 -3.46
C LEU A 169 -12.46 0.73 -3.82
N ALA A 170 -11.81 0.79 -4.98
CA ALA A 170 -11.10 1.97 -5.43
C ALA A 170 -12.07 3.11 -5.77
N ARG A 171 -11.74 4.32 -5.34
CA ARG A 171 -12.41 5.54 -5.78
C ARG A 171 -11.80 6.13 -7.04
N GLU A 172 -10.51 5.94 -7.22
CA GLU A 172 -9.75 6.37 -8.38
C GLU A 172 -9.03 5.17 -8.99
N ILE A 173 -9.12 5.03 -10.29
CA ILE A 173 -8.36 4.05 -11.06
C ILE A 173 -7.42 4.81 -11.98
N LEU A 174 -6.13 4.62 -11.77
CA LEU A 174 -5.08 5.24 -12.57
C LEU A 174 -4.57 4.21 -13.59
N HIS A 175 -4.66 4.58 -14.85
CA HIS A 175 -4.08 3.79 -15.93
C HIS A 175 -2.67 4.29 -16.22
N GLY A 176 -1.67 3.44 -16.01
CA GLY A 176 -0.29 3.76 -16.33
C GLY A 176 -0.05 3.68 -17.84
N GLY A 177 0.67 4.64 -18.36
CA GLY A 177 1.15 4.69 -19.75
C GLY A 177 2.65 4.39 -19.81
#